data_72f2734e6e8f98fa8073a57922ae0980
#
_entry.id   72f2734e6e8f98fa8073a57922ae0980
#
_cell.length_a   1.000
_cell.length_b   1.000
_cell.length_c   1.000
_cell.angle_alpha   90.00
_cell.angle_beta   90.00
_cell.angle_gamma   90.00
#
_symmetry.space_group_name_H-M   'P 1'
#
loop_
_entity.id
_entity.type
_entity.pdbx_description
1 polymer ?
#
loop_
_entity_poly.entity_id
_entity_poly.type
_entity_poly.pdbx_seq_one_letter_code
_entity_poly.pdbx_strand_id
1 'polypeptide(L)'
;MNRIIKILLVSTSLFLYSMVSSKAYIMDVWTIEGMDSQALSEATAAYKEKAMAGGAKMKNIRSSTKVRGDNSQETTFVHVYYESYSELMHDLSLTAANPDWFDSTYGRINMGATSNNAIMSNSSPLPGVGSNGQTVAYTFVEVINGIDIRENMPKFREKMQSAGARIDVDMLTCVTCGATISPANAMIYFAAANPADMGKAMDIFSSNEMQIWVATNIAAHVDAEDNGMLVFNN
;
A
#
# COMPACT_ATOMS: atom_id res chain seq x y z
N MET A 1 -40.83 -8.34 -32.20
CA MET A 1 -40.36 -8.97 -30.95
C MET A 1 -38.84 -8.97 -30.75
N ASN A 2 -38.03 -8.46 -31.67
CA ASN A 2 -36.58 -8.69 -31.63
C ASN A 2 -35.67 -7.49 -31.19
N ARG A 3 -36.22 -6.29 -31.02
CA ARG A 3 -35.40 -5.11 -30.57
C ARG A 3 -35.30 -4.98 -29.06
N ILE A 4 -36.35 -5.28 -28.33
CA ILE A 4 -36.39 -5.16 -26.86
C ILE A 4 -35.54 -6.25 -26.22
N ILE A 5 -35.54 -7.48 -26.77
CA ILE A 5 -34.71 -8.58 -26.25
C ILE A 5 -33.19 -8.31 -26.45
N LYS A 6 -32.80 -7.67 -27.57
CA LYS A 6 -31.40 -7.30 -27.81
C LYS A 6 -30.92 -6.21 -26.88
N ILE A 7 -31.76 -5.24 -26.50
CA ILE A 7 -31.41 -4.19 -25.55
C ILE A 7 -31.27 -4.74 -24.13
N LEU A 8 -32.12 -5.70 -23.74
CA LEU A 8 -32.01 -6.38 -22.44
C LEU A 8 -30.76 -7.26 -22.36
N LEU A 9 -30.38 -7.96 -23.41
CA LEU A 9 -29.18 -8.80 -23.43
C LEU A 9 -27.87 -7.97 -23.42
N VAL A 10 -27.85 -6.81 -24.06
CA VAL A 10 -26.71 -5.90 -24.05
C VAL A 10 -26.58 -5.19 -22.68
N SER A 11 -27.71 -4.82 -22.07
CA SER A 11 -27.67 -4.20 -20.73
C SER A 11 -27.29 -5.19 -19.64
N THR A 12 -27.73 -6.45 -19.71
CA THR A 12 -27.30 -7.50 -18.76
C THR A 12 -25.84 -7.91 -18.95
N SER A 13 -25.31 -7.94 -20.17
CA SER A 13 -23.88 -8.21 -20.40
C SER A 13 -22.99 -7.05 -19.96
N LEU A 14 -23.41 -5.80 -20.12
CA LEU A 14 -22.71 -4.64 -19.56
C LEU A 14 -22.76 -4.61 -18.02
N PHE A 15 -23.86 -5.04 -17.41
CA PHE A 15 -23.97 -5.16 -15.95
C PHE A 15 -23.13 -6.32 -15.39
N LEU A 16 -23.00 -7.43 -16.13
CA LEU A 16 -22.13 -8.54 -15.74
C LEU A 16 -20.63 -8.22 -15.94
N TYR A 17 -20.29 -7.35 -16.89
CA TYR A 17 -18.91 -6.87 -17.06
C TYR A 17 -18.48 -5.88 -15.97
N SER A 18 -19.42 -5.16 -15.35
CA SER A 18 -19.13 -4.27 -14.20
C SER A 18 -19.04 -5.02 -12.87
N MET A 19 -19.38 -6.30 -12.82
CA MET A 19 -19.22 -7.20 -11.67
C MET A 19 -17.98 -8.10 -11.76
N VAL A 20 -16.99 -7.79 -12.59
CA VAL A 20 -15.63 -8.24 -12.29
C VAL A 20 -15.22 -7.44 -11.04
N SER A 21 -15.55 -7.97 -9.89
CA SER A 21 -15.08 -7.53 -8.59
C SER A 21 -13.57 -7.43 -8.70
N SER A 22 -13.05 -6.22 -8.87
CA SER A 22 -11.64 -5.95 -8.65
C SER A 22 -11.38 -6.43 -7.24
N LYS A 23 -10.62 -7.52 -7.08
CA LYS A 23 -10.26 -8.03 -5.76
C LYS A 23 -9.53 -6.90 -5.07
N ALA A 24 -10.13 -6.36 -4.01
CA ALA A 24 -9.48 -5.35 -3.21
C ALA A 24 -8.27 -6.01 -2.54
N TYR A 25 -7.09 -5.42 -2.71
CA TYR A 25 -5.91 -5.79 -1.93
C TYR A 25 -6.00 -5.09 -0.58
N ILE A 26 -5.86 -5.87 0.48
CA ILE A 26 -5.82 -5.37 1.85
C ILE A 26 -4.37 -5.43 2.32
N MET A 27 -3.89 -4.31 2.82
CA MET A 27 -2.57 -4.20 3.43
C MET A 27 -2.75 -3.78 4.89
N ASP A 28 -2.32 -4.62 5.81
CA ASP A 28 -2.22 -4.33 7.23
C ASP A 28 -0.79 -3.87 7.52
N VAL A 29 -0.63 -2.65 8.00
CA VAL A 29 0.68 -2.00 8.19
C VAL A 29 0.91 -1.74 9.66
N TRP A 30 1.97 -2.32 10.20
CA TRP A 30 2.43 -2.11 11.56
C TRP A 30 3.64 -1.19 11.55
N THR A 31 3.57 -0.09 12.28
CA THR A 31 4.69 0.84 12.48
C THR A 31 5.41 0.49 13.77
N ILE A 32 6.73 0.33 13.69
CA ILE A 32 7.59 -0.05 14.81
C ILE A 32 8.73 0.96 14.91
N GLU A 33 8.89 1.59 16.07
CA GLU A 33 9.91 2.58 16.31
C GLU A 33 11.14 1.97 17.03
N GLY A 34 12.32 2.52 16.77
CA GLY A 34 13.55 2.18 17.48
C GLY A 34 14.09 0.76 17.20
N MET A 35 13.79 0.20 16.03
CA MET A 35 14.14 -1.17 15.67
C MET A 35 15.35 -1.27 14.74
N ASP A 36 16.21 -2.25 15.00
CA ASP A 36 17.15 -2.76 14.00
C ASP A 36 16.41 -3.40 12.82
N SER A 37 16.62 -2.88 11.63
CA SER A 37 15.91 -3.30 10.43
C SER A 37 16.23 -4.73 9.99
N GLN A 38 17.45 -5.21 10.28
CA GLN A 38 17.84 -6.58 9.98
C GLN A 38 17.17 -7.55 10.95
N ALA A 39 17.20 -7.28 12.26
CA ALA A 39 16.53 -8.09 13.25
C ALA A 39 15.02 -8.20 13.00
N LEU A 40 14.38 -7.08 12.61
CA LEU A 40 12.98 -7.08 12.22
C LEU A 40 12.71 -7.92 10.97
N SER A 41 13.58 -7.83 9.97
CA SER A 41 13.45 -8.62 8.73
C SER A 41 13.54 -10.12 9.02
N GLU A 42 14.50 -10.55 9.85
CA GLU A 42 14.67 -11.94 10.27
C GLU A 42 13.46 -12.44 11.08
N ALA A 43 12.97 -11.64 12.03
CA ALA A 43 11.76 -11.97 12.80
C ALA A 43 10.53 -12.07 11.92
N THR A 44 10.38 -11.18 10.94
CA THR A 44 9.27 -11.18 9.97
C THR A 44 9.28 -12.45 9.10
N ALA A 45 10.47 -12.87 8.64
CA ALA A 45 10.63 -14.11 7.89
C ALA A 45 10.26 -15.34 8.72
N ALA A 46 10.75 -15.39 9.98
CA ALA A 46 10.43 -16.48 10.90
C ALA A 46 8.95 -16.55 11.27
N TYR A 47 8.31 -15.39 11.47
CA TYR A 47 6.87 -15.31 11.70
C TYR A 47 6.07 -15.81 10.49
N LYS A 48 6.44 -15.38 9.28
CA LYS A 48 5.82 -15.83 8.04
C LYS A 48 5.83 -17.37 7.95
N GLU A 49 6.97 -17.99 8.19
CA GLU A 49 7.10 -19.45 8.12
C GLU A 49 6.14 -20.15 9.08
N LYS A 50 6.11 -19.71 10.35
CA LYS A 50 5.22 -20.29 11.36
C LYS A 50 3.74 -20.06 11.03
N ALA A 51 3.36 -18.85 10.68
CA ALA A 51 1.98 -18.49 10.38
C ALA A 51 1.45 -19.26 9.15
N MET A 52 2.24 -19.34 8.09
CA MET A 52 1.88 -20.10 6.88
C MET A 52 1.76 -21.60 7.16
N ALA A 53 2.66 -22.18 7.96
CA ALA A 53 2.55 -23.57 8.40
C ALA A 53 1.31 -23.81 9.27
N GLY A 54 0.89 -22.82 10.03
CA GLY A 54 -0.31 -22.83 10.87
C GLY A 54 -1.63 -22.55 10.11
N GLY A 55 -1.58 -22.31 8.80
CA GLY A 55 -2.77 -22.12 7.95
C GLY A 55 -3.17 -20.68 7.73
N ALA A 56 -2.28 -19.72 7.97
CA ALA A 56 -2.53 -18.31 7.63
C ALA A 56 -2.84 -18.09 6.16
N LYS A 57 -3.66 -17.10 5.87
CA LYS A 57 -4.16 -16.77 4.52
C LYS A 57 -3.44 -15.58 3.89
N MET A 58 -2.56 -14.91 4.64
CA MET A 58 -1.77 -13.81 4.09
C MET A 58 -1.06 -14.23 2.80
N LYS A 59 -1.02 -13.34 1.82
CA LYS A 59 -0.32 -13.58 0.55
C LYS A 59 1.15 -13.27 0.66
N ASN A 60 1.49 -12.28 1.47
CA ASN A 60 2.86 -11.93 1.77
C ASN A 60 2.93 -11.16 3.10
N ILE A 61 4.10 -11.16 3.70
CA ILE A 61 4.49 -10.31 4.81
C ILE A 61 5.92 -9.84 4.58
N ARG A 62 6.20 -8.56 4.79
CA ARG A 62 7.51 -7.95 4.53
C ARG A 62 7.79 -6.85 5.54
N SER A 63 9.05 -6.62 5.81
CA SER A 63 9.51 -5.44 6.51
C SER A 63 10.03 -4.38 5.55
N SER A 64 9.98 -3.13 5.97
CA SER A 64 10.60 -2.01 5.28
C SER A 64 11.14 -1.00 6.28
N THR A 65 12.10 -0.20 5.83
CA THR A 65 12.71 0.86 6.63
C THR A 65 12.42 2.21 5.99
N LYS A 66 11.98 3.16 6.78
CA LYS A 66 11.80 4.56 6.35
C LYS A 66 13.19 5.18 6.20
N VAL A 67 13.52 5.61 4.99
CA VAL A 67 14.84 6.18 4.66
C VAL A 67 14.79 7.70 4.50
N ARG A 68 13.60 8.30 4.42
CA ARG A 68 13.37 9.75 4.37
C ARG A 68 12.03 10.10 5.02
N GLY A 69 11.90 11.33 5.47
CA GLY A 69 10.79 11.86 6.24
C GLY A 69 11.15 11.99 7.72
N ASP A 70 10.23 12.45 8.53
CA ASP A 70 10.45 12.61 9.97
C ASP A 70 10.73 11.25 10.63
N ASN A 71 11.71 11.21 11.56
CA ASN A 71 12.16 10.00 12.28
C ASN A 71 12.54 8.82 11.35
N SER A 72 13.09 9.11 10.17
CA SER A 72 13.32 8.10 9.11
C SER A 72 14.24 6.95 9.54
N GLN A 73 15.24 7.20 10.38
CA GLN A 73 16.22 6.18 10.79
C GLN A 73 15.70 5.25 11.90
N GLU A 74 14.63 5.60 12.57
CA GLU A 74 14.10 4.90 13.73
C GLU A 74 12.79 4.19 13.43
N THR A 75 12.21 4.40 12.24
CA THR A 75 10.91 3.87 11.88
C THR A 75 11.04 2.73 10.89
N THR A 76 10.53 1.59 11.28
CA THR A 76 10.37 0.40 10.44
C THR A 76 8.91 0.02 10.34
N PHE A 77 8.57 -0.71 9.29
CA PHE A 77 7.20 -1.16 9.06
C PHE A 77 7.17 -2.65 8.77
N VAL A 78 6.10 -3.29 9.21
CA VAL A 78 5.72 -4.63 8.75
C VAL A 78 4.43 -4.50 7.95
N HIS A 79 4.45 -5.01 6.73
CA HIS A 79 3.32 -4.99 5.80
C HIS A 79 2.82 -6.41 5.59
N VAL A 80 1.55 -6.66 5.87
CA VAL A 80 0.89 -7.94 5.64
C VAL A 80 -0.16 -7.77 4.56
N TYR A 81 -0.14 -8.64 3.55
CA TYR A 81 -0.98 -8.51 2.36
C TYR A 81 -2.03 -9.63 2.28
N TYR A 82 -3.27 -9.24 1.99
CA TYR A 82 -4.42 -10.13 1.88
C TYR A 82 -5.22 -9.85 0.60
N GLU A 83 -5.95 -10.84 0.10
CA GLU A 83 -6.90 -10.65 -1.00
C GLU A 83 -8.29 -10.21 -0.54
N SER A 84 -8.57 -10.30 0.77
CA SER A 84 -9.87 -9.92 1.33
C SER A 84 -9.80 -9.61 2.81
N TYR A 85 -10.79 -8.85 3.31
CA TYR A 85 -10.98 -8.65 4.75
C TYR A 85 -11.29 -9.97 5.49
N SER A 86 -11.92 -10.94 4.83
CA SER A 86 -12.17 -12.26 5.42
C SER A 86 -10.88 -13.01 5.72
N GLU A 87 -9.88 -12.91 4.84
CA GLU A 87 -8.54 -13.49 5.06
C GLU A 87 -7.81 -12.77 6.20
N LEU A 88 -7.85 -11.43 6.24
CA LEU A 88 -7.30 -10.65 7.35
C LEU A 88 -7.93 -11.05 8.68
N MET A 89 -9.27 -11.10 8.77
CA MET A 89 -9.97 -11.47 10.01
C MET A 89 -9.70 -12.91 10.42
N HIS A 90 -9.54 -13.83 9.46
CA HIS A 90 -9.11 -15.20 9.74
C HIS A 90 -7.75 -15.21 10.42
N ASP A 91 -6.77 -14.51 9.87
CA ASP A 91 -5.39 -14.52 10.37
C ASP A 91 -5.26 -13.79 11.72
N LEU A 92 -6.03 -12.72 11.95
CA LEU A 92 -6.11 -12.08 13.27
C LEU A 92 -6.62 -13.05 14.34
N SER A 93 -7.67 -13.82 14.02
CA SER A 93 -8.21 -14.83 14.93
C SER A 93 -7.22 -15.97 15.15
N LEU A 94 -6.53 -16.40 14.10
CA LEU A 94 -5.56 -17.47 14.17
C LEU A 94 -4.33 -17.05 14.99
N THR A 95 -3.82 -15.83 14.82
CA THR A 95 -2.72 -15.27 15.61
C THR A 95 -3.11 -15.12 17.09
N ALA A 96 -4.32 -14.66 17.37
CA ALA A 96 -4.81 -14.58 18.75
C ALA A 96 -4.92 -15.94 19.45
N ALA A 97 -5.18 -17.00 18.69
CA ALA A 97 -5.22 -18.38 19.20
C ALA A 97 -3.81 -19.02 19.36
N ASN A 98 -2.79 -18.41 18.78
CA ASN A 98 -1.40 -18.94 18.77
C ASN A 98 -0.39 -17.83 19.17
N PRO A 99 -0.46 -17.30 20.40
CA PRO A 99 0.38 -16.18 20.84
C PRO A 99 1.88 -16.52 20.80
N ASP A 100 2.26 -17.77 20.91
CA ASP A 100 3.61 -18.27 20.82
C ASP A 100 4.27 -18.02 19.45
N TRP A 101 3.49 -17.79 18.40
CA TRP A 101 4.04 -17.38 17.10
C TRP A 101 4.71 -16.02 17.19
N PHE A 102 4.04 -15.07 17.82
CA PHE A 102 4.59 -13.74 18.05
C PHE A 102 5.74 -13.76 19.05
N ASP A 103 5.56 -14.39 20.22
CA ASP A 103 6.54 -14.43 21.29
C ASP A 103 7.84 -15.10 20.85
N SER A 104 7.76 -16.17 20.06
CA SER A 104 8.95 -16.91 19.58
C SER A 104 9.69 -16.23 18.43
N THR A 105 9.13 -15.18 17.83
CA THR A 105 9.72 -14.44 16.71
C THR A 105 9.99 -13.00 17.08
N TYR A 106 8.98 -12.15 17.07
CA TYR A 106 9.09 -10.73 17.44
C TYR A 106 9.37 -10.50 18.92
N GLY A 107 8.86 -11.36 19.81
CA GLY A 107 9.13 -11.26 21.25
C GLY A 107 10.60 -11.49 21.64
N ARG A 108 11.43 -12.02 20.72
CA ARG A 108 12.87 -12.21 20.93
C ARG A 108 13.71 -10.99 20.59
N ILE A 109 13.13 -10.04 19.90
CA ILE A 109 13.77 -8.79 19.55
C ILE A 109 13.21 -7.70 20.46
N ASN A 110 14.07 -6.79 20.86
CA ASN A 110 13.64 -5.65 21.70
C ASN A 110 12.86 -4.69 20.82
N MET A 111 11.57 -4.98 20.62
CA MET A 111 10.68 -4.10 19.89
C MET A 111 10.47 -2.85 20.71
N GLY A 112 10.79 -1.69 20.12
CA GLY A 112 10.34 -0.41 20.60
C GLY A 112 8.81 -0.33 20.62
N ALA A 113 8.25 0.82 20.97
CA ALA A 113 6.81 1.00 20.97
C ALA A 113 6.23 0.70 19.58
N THR A 114 5.33 -0.26 19.50
CA THR A 114 4.46 -0.42 18.33
C THR A 114 3.41 0.67 18.41
N SER A 115 3.52 1.66 17.54
CA SER A 115 2.65 2.81 17.67
C SER A 115 1.37 2.69 16.87
N ASN A 116 1.33 2.01 15.74
CA ASN A 116 0.17 2.12 14.87
C ASN A 116 -0.03 0.93 13.94
N ASN A 117 -1.29 0.56 13.81
CA ASN A 117 -1.77 -0.38 12.82
C ASN A 117 -2.72 0.35 11.85
N ALA A 118 -2.36 0.42 10.58
CA ALA A 118 -3.18 1.02 9.54
C ALA A 118 -3.63 -0.04 8.55
N ILE A 119 -4.94 -0.17 8.33
CA ILE A 119 -5.51 -1.04 7.30
C ILE A 119 -5.78 -0.21 6.06
N MET A 120 -5.15 -0.58 4.96
CA MET A 120 -5.28 0.08 3.66
C MET A 120 -5.85 -0.88 2.63
N SER A 121 -6.58 -0.37 1.66
CA SER A 121 -7.12 -1.17 0.57
C SER A 121 -6.93 -0.49 -0.77
N ASN A 122 -6.74 -1.30 -1.82
CA ASN A 122 -6.72 -0.86 -3.20
C ASN A 122 -7.64 -1.73 -4.04
N SER A 123 -8.22 -1.15 -5.09
CA SER A 123 -9.01 -1.86 -6.09
C SER A 123 -8.17 -2.60 -7.13
N SER A 124 -6.87 -2.36 -7.17
CA SER A 124 -5.93 -3.00 -8.10
C SER A 124 -4.87 -3.79 -7.35
N PRO A 125 -4.38 -4.91 -7.89
CA PRO A 125 -3.21 -5.59 -7.34
C PRO A 125 -2.03 -4.63 -7.30
N LEU A 126 -1.33 -4.58 -6.16
CA LEU A 126 -0.10 -3.81 -6.03
C LEU A 126 1.01 -4.58 -6.78
N PRO A 127 1.47 -4.11 -7.96
CA PRO A 127 2.46 -4.86 -8.74
C PRO A 127 3.80 -4.91 -8.01
N GLY A 128 4.34 -6.10 -7.85
CA GLY A 128 5.69 -6.32 -7.32
C GLY A 128 5.90 -5.88 -5.87
N VAL A 129 4.83 -5.66 -5.12
CA VAL A 129 4.89 -5.16 -3.75
C VAL A 129 5.67 -6.10 -2.85
N GLY A 130 6.66 -5.54 -2.17
CA GLY A 130 7.48 -6.23 -1.21
C GLY A 130 8.63 -7.05 -1.82
N SER A 131 9.07 -6.74 -3.05
CA SER A 131 10.34 -7.26 -3.55
C SER A 131 11.50 -6.60 -2.81
N ASN A 132 12.57 -7.36 -2.54
CA ASN A 132 13.77 -6.81 -1.93
C ASN A 132 14.32 -5.63 -2.73
N GLY A 133 14.67 -4.56 -2.03
CA GLY A 133 15.16 -3.31 -2.63
C GLY A 133 14.08 -2.46 -3.30
N GLN A 134 12.83 -2.90 -3.35
CA GLN A 134 11.73 -2.06 -3.81
C GLN A 134 11.68 -0.78 -2.98
N THR A 135 11.62 0.35 -3.66
CA THR A 135 11.55 1.67 -3.02
C THR A 135 10.17 2.25 -3.23
N VAL A 136 9.56 2.73 -2.16
CA VAL A 136 8.24 3.36 -2.20
C VAL A 136 8.35 4.76 -1.59
N ALA A 137 7.99 5.78 -2.38
CA ALA A 137 7.70 7.10 -1.87
C ALA A 137 6.19 7.22 -1.67
N TYR A 138 5.77 7.80 -0.57
CA TYR A 138 4.36 7.92 -0.23
C TYR A 138 4.01 9.27 0.37
N THR A 139 2.76 9.64 0.23
CA THR A 139 2.15 10.79 0.90
C THR A 139 0.80 10.37 1.44
N PHE A 140 0.59 10.54 2.74
CA PHE A 140 -0.73 10.46 3.33
C PHE A 140 -1.50 11.72 3.02
N VAL A 141 -2.76 11.57 2.65
CA VAL A 141 -3.60 12.68 2.19
C VAL A 141 -5.01 12.58 2.77
N GLU A 142 -5.62 13.72 3.03
CA GLU A 142 -7.06 13.84 3.11
C GLU A 142 -7.62 14.05 1.70
N VAL A 143 -8.43 13.11 1.21
CA VAL A 143 -9.09 13.21 -0.09
C VAL A 143 -10.36 14.05 0.06
N ILE A 144 -10.38 15.21 -0.57
CA ILE A 144 -11.51 16.16 -0.58
C ILE A 144 -12.51 15.74 -1.65
N ASN A 145 -12.04 15.38 -2.85
CA ASN A 145 -12.87 14.89 -3.95
C ASN A 145 -12.37 13.54 -4.46
N GLY A 146 -12.94 12.47 -3.92
CA GLY A 146 -12.52 11.11 -4.21
C GLY A 146 -12.84 10.61 -5.62
N ILE A 147 -13.81 11.22 -6.33
CA ILE A 147 -14.15 10.83 -7.70
C ILE A 147 -13.04 11.30 -8.64
N ASP A 148 -12.72 12.57 -8.61
CA ASP A 148 -11.75 13.19 -9.53
C ASP A 148 -10.35 12.61 -9.34
N ILE A 149 -9.94 12.37 -8.10
CA ILE A 149 -8.60 11.80 -7.86
C ILE A 149 -8.50 10.35 -8.38
N ARG A 150 -9.53 9.53 -8.19
CA ARG A 150 -9.54 8.15 -8.71
C ARG A 150 -9.46 8.10 -10.24
N GLU A 151 -10.11 9.03 -10.91
CA GLU A 151 -10.06 9.15 -12.37
C GLU A 151 -8.70 9.67 -12.87
N ASN A 152 -8.01 10.47 -12.07
CA ASN A 152 -6.75 11.08 -12.44
C ASN A 152 -5.53 10.20 -12.12
N MET A 153 -5.59 9.28 -11.14
CA MET A 153 -4.46 8.40 -10.80
C MET A 153 -3.98 7.54 -11.98
N PRO A 154 -4.84 6.86 -12.77
CA PRO A 154 -4.38 6.15 -13.96
C PRO A 154 -3.72 7.06 -14.99
N LYS A 155 -4.23 8.27 -15.21
CA LYS A 155 -3.66 9.26 -16.13
C LYS A 155 -2.28 9.76 -15.65
N PHE A 156 -2.15 9.92 -14.34
CA PHE A 156 -0.88 10.29 -13.72
C PHE A 156 0.17 9.20 -13.91
N ARG A 157 -0.19 7.94 -13.64
CA ARG A 157 0.67 6.78 -13.90
C ARG A 157 1.14 6.75 -15.37
N GLU A 158 0.21 6.85 -16.32
CA GLU A 158 0.51 6.86 -17.74
C GLU A 158 1.45 8.01 -18.12
N LYS A 159 1.21 9.22 -17.59
CA LYS A 159 2.04 10.39 -17.86
C LYS A 159 3.46 10.22 -17.34
N MET A 160 3.63 9.70 -16.11
CA MET A 160 4.94 9.39 -15.55
C MET A 160 5.69 8.35 -16.37
N GLN A 161 5.02 7.26 -16.73
CA GLN A 161 5.61 6.17 -17.53
C GLN A 161 5.95 6.61 -18.94
N SER A 162 5.13 7.42 -19.59
CA SER A 162 5.39 8.00 -20.92
C SER A 162 6.59 8.95 -20.90
N ALA A 163 6.85 9.62 -19.78
CA ALA A 163 8.04 10.42 -19.57
C ALA A 163 9.31 9.59 -19.25
N GLY A 164 9.18 8.25 -19.18
CA GLY A 164 10.29 7.32 -18.98
C GLY A 164 10.49 6.86 -17.53
N ALA A 165 9.60 7.18 -16.62
CA ALA A 165 9.63 6.65 -15.25
C ALA A 165 9.32 5.14 -15.23
N ARG A 166 10.14 4.37 -14.51
CA ARG A 166 9.92 2.94 -14.27
C ARG A 166 9.30 2.74 -12.90
N ILE A 167 8.10 3.25 -12.73
CA ILE A 167 7.36 3.19 -11.47
C ILE A 167 5.92 2.77 -11.71
N ASP A 168 5.32 2.28 -10.65
CA ASP A 168 3.87 2.29 -10.47
C ASP A 168 3.45 3.46 -9.58
N VAL A 169 2.28 4.03 -9.86
CA VAL A 169 1.68 5.12 -9.10
C VAL A 169 0.24 4.79 -8.88
N ASP A 170 -0.21 4.81 -7.64
CA ASP A 170 -1.62 4.61 -7.32
C ASP A 170 -1.98 5.20 -5.95
N MET A 171 -3.23 5.03 -5.57
CA MET A 171 -3.78 5.47 -4.30
C MET A 171 -4.37 4.29 -3.53
N LEU A 172 -3.97 4.15 -2.27
CA LEU A 172 -4.60 3.25 -1.31
C LEU A 172 -5.64 4.01 -0.50
N THR A 173 -6.83 3.47 -0.36
CA THR A 173 -7.79 3.98 0.61
C THR A 173 -7.37 3.52 2.01
N CYS A 174 -7.25 4.43 2.93
CA CYS A 174 -6.95 4.11 4.31
C CYS A 174 -8.23 3.95 5.13
N VAL A 175 -8.42 2.76 5.69
CA VAL A 175 -9.62 2.44 6.48
C VAL A 175 -9.47 2.89 7.91
N THR A 176 -8.26 2.83 8.48
CA THR A 176 -8.00 3.11 9.90
C THR A 176 -6.94 4.17 10.16
N CYS A 177 -6.40 4.84 9.14
CA CYS A 177 -5.34 5.86 9.30
C CYS A 177 -5.77 7.05 10.17
N GLY A 178 -7.03 7.42 10.16
CA GLY A 178 -7.53 8.59 10.89
C GLY A 178 -7.32 8.56 12.41
N ALA A 179 -7.01 7.39 12.98
CA ALA A 179 -6.65 7.29 14.39
C ALA A 179 -5.21 7.73 14.69
N THR A 180 -4.36 7.78 13.66
CA THR A 180 -2.91 7.95 13.80
C THR A 180 -2.33 9.08 12.95
N ILE A 181 -2.91 9.30 11.77
CA ILE A 181 -2.55 10.35 10.82
C ILE A 181 -3.84 11.06 10.43
N SER A 182 -4.49 11.67 11.42
CA SER A 182 -5.73 12.43 11.18
C SER A 182 -5.38 13.78 10.55
N PRO A 183 -6.12 14.21 9.52
CA PRO A 183 -7.34 13.64 8.98
C PRO A 183 -7.16 12.72 7.76
N ALA A 184 -5.98 12.18 7.51
CA ALA A 184 -5.70 11.35 6.33
C ALA A 184 -6.67 10.17 6.18
N ASN A 185 -7.18 9.98 4.98
CA ASN A 185 -8.06 8.87 4.61
C ASN A 185 -7.58 8.09 3.38
N ALA A 186 -6.43 8.48 2.82
CA ALA A 186 -5.78 7.79 1.73
C ALA A 186 -4.26 7.96 1.76
N MET A 187 -3.56 7.14 0.98
CA MET A 187 -2.14 7.25 0.72
C MET A 187 -1.89 7.17 -0.77
N ILE A 188 -1.27 8.21 -1.35
CA ILE A 188 -0.74 8.16 -2.71
C ILE A 188 0.69 7.63 -2.63
N TYR A 189 1.04 6.71 -3.52
CA TYR A 189 2.37 6.13 -3.52
C TYR A 189 2.98 6.03 -4.92
N PHE A 190 4.30 6.04 -4.95
CA PHE A 190 5.16 5.71 -6.09
C PHE A 190 5.94 4.46 -5.70
N ALA A 191 5.91 3.43 -6.51
CA ALA A 191 6.67 2.21 -6.27
C ALA A 191 7.64 1.95 -7.41
N ALA A 192 8.92 1.90 -7.11
CA ALA A 192 10.00 1.57 -8.03
C ALA A 192 10.66 0.24 -7.64
N ALA A 193 11.21 -0.49 -8.59
CA ALA A 193 11.89 -1.75 -8.33
C ALA A 193 13.15 -1.59 -7.47
N ASN A 194 13.76 -0.39 -7.48
CA ASN A 194 14.99 -0.08 -6.77
C ASN A 194 15.15 1.45 -6.59
N PRO A 195 16.10 1.90 -5.73
CA PRO A 195 16.35 3.32 -5.47
C PRO A 195 16.76 4.13 -6.72
N ALA A 196 17.45 3.52 -7.69
CA ALA A 196 17.88 4.23 -8.89
C ALA A 196 16.72 4.58 -9.81
N ASP A 197 15.76 3.66 -9.98
CA ASP A 197 14.52 3.93 -10.72
C ASP A 197 13.64 4.94 -9.98
N MET A 198 13.60 4.90 -8.65
CA MET A 198 12.92 5.91 -7.84
C MET A 198 13.55 7.30 -8.04
N GLY A 199 14.90 7.41 -8.04
CA GLY A 199 15.58 8.67 -8.28
C GLY A 199 15.20 9.30 -9.63
N LYS A 200 15.21 8.50 -10.70
CA LYS A 200 14.78 8.97 -12.03
C LYS A 200 13.30 9.40 -12.05
N ALA A 201 12.45 8.67 -11.35
CA ALA A 201 11.04 9.03 -11.24
C ALA A 201 10.85 10.36 -10.51
N MET A 202 11.62 10.60 -9.44
CA MET A 202 11.58 11.88 -8.73
C MET A 202 12.09 13.04 -9.58
N ASP A 203 13.11 12.84 -10.44
CA ASP A 203 13.57 13.85 -11.41
C ASP A 203 12.44 14.21 -12.38
N ILE A 204 11.74 13.21 -12.93
CA ILE A 204 10.60 13.43 -13.83
C ILE A 204 9.45 14.13 -13.08
N PHE A 205 9.12 13.67 -11.88
CA PHE A 205 8.08 14.27 -11.04
C PHE A 205 8.38 15.74 -10.72
N SER A 206 9.64 16.08 -10.50
CA SER A 206 10.09 17.45 -10.21
C SER A 206 10.15 18.37 -11.43
N SER A 207 9.91 17.85 -12.66
CA SER A 207 9.86 18.68 -13.86
C SER A 207 8.71 19.68 -13.80
N ASN A 208 8.93 20.86 -14.38
CA ASN A 208 7.91 21.93 -14.36
C ASN A 208 6.59 21.49 -14.99
N GLU A 209 6.63 20.72 -16.08
CA GLU A 209 5.44 20.20 -16.74
C GLU A 209 4.65 19.27 -15.83
N MET A 210 5.33 18.35 -15.13
CA MET A 210 4.70 17.39 -14.23
C MET A 210 4.12 18.10 -12.99
N GLN A 211 4.85 19.06 -12.43
CA GLN A 211 4.38 19.83 -11.28
C GLN A 211 3.10 20.65 -11.59
N ILE A 212 3.03 21.25 -12.77
CA ILE A 212 1.80 21.96 -13.22
C ILE A 212 0.65 20.96 -13.37
N TRP A 213 0.89 19.80 -13.96
CA TRP A 213 -0.14 18.80 -14.14
C TRP A 213 -0.67 18.27 -12.80
N VAL A 214 0.25 17.95 -11.86
CA VAL A 214 -0.10 17.49 -10.50
C VAL A 214 -0.88 18.54 -9.74
N ALA A 215 -0.44 19.81 -9.78
CA ALA A 215 -1.14 20.90 -9.11
C ALA A 215 -2.60 21.04 -9.59
N THR A 216 -2.82 20.82 -10.89
CA THR A 216 -4.16 20.96 -11.49
C THR A 216 -5.05 19.74 -11.27
N ASN A 217 -4.50 18.54 -11.29
CA ASN A 217 -5.29 17.30 -11.41
C ASN A 217 -5.26 16.43 -10.14
N ILE A 218 -4.30 16.66 -9.25
CA ILE A 218 -4.15 15.87 -8.01
C ILE A 218 -4.26 16.80 -6.79
N ALA A 219 -3.37 17.79 -6.67
CA ALA A 219 -3.26 18.62 -5.48
C ALA A 219 -4.53 19.47 -5.22
N ALA A 220 -5.31 19.77 -6.25
CA ALA A 220 -6.59 20.46 -6.08
C ALA A 220 -7.67 19.61 -5.37
N HIS A 221 -7.44 18.31 -5.20
CA HIS A 221 -8.42 17.36 -4.67
C HIS A 221 -7.97 16.69 -3.38
N VAL A 222 -6.80 17.04 -2.86
CA VAL A 222 -6.22 16.45 -1.64
C VAL A 222 -5.50 17.50 -0.80
N ASP A 223 -5.50 17.29 0.51
CA ASP A 223 -4.58 17.95 1.43
C ASP A 223 -3.51 16.93 1.88
N ALA A 224 -2.25 17.32 1.79
CA ALA A 224 -1.13 16.46 2.19
C ALA A 224 -0.88 16.55 3.70
N GLU A 225 -0.77 15.41 4.37
CA GLU A 225 -0.61 15.33 5.82
C GLU A 225 0.79 14.89 6.24
N ASP A 226 1.29 13.81 5.66
CA ASP A 226 2.63 13.27 5.95
C ASP A 226 3.21 12.62 4.70
N ASN A 227 4.52 12.61 4.60
CA ASN A 227 5.22 11.97 3.49
C ASN A 227 6.47 11.24 3.96
N GLY A 228 6.90 10.30 3.16
CA GLY A 228 8.11 9.56 3.43
C GLY A 228 8.56 8.71 2.25
N MET A 229 9.71 8.11 2.43
CA MET A 229 10.25 7.11 1.51
C MET A 229 10.74 5.91 2.30
N LEU A 230 10.41 4.72 1.84
CA LEU A 230 10.82 3.47 2.45
C LEU A 230 11.46 2.54 1.42
N VAL A 231 12.31 1.66 1.91
CA VAL A 231 12.92 0.58 1.14
C VAL A 231 12.53 -0.75 1.79
N PHE A 232 12.04 -1.68 0.98
CA PHE A 232 11.70 -3.02 1.44
C PHE A 232 12.94 -3.86 1.68
N ASN A 233 13.00 -4.49 2.83
CA ASN A 233 14.02 -5.43 3.23
C ASN A 233 13.61 -6.87 2.85
N ASN A 234 14.57 -7.77 2.80
CA ASN A 234 14.33 -9.20 2.57
C ASN A 234 13.52 -9.86 3.66
#